data_82c9ac03598f8f4c7aa09cab3436ea32
#
_entry.id   82c9ac03598f8f4c7aa09cab3436ea32
#
_cell.length_a   1.000
_cell.length_b   1.000
_cell.length_c   1.000
_cell.angle_alpha   90.00
_cell.angle_beta   90.00
_cell.angle_gamma   90.00
#
_symmetry.space_group_name_H-M   'P 1'
#
loop_
_entity.id
_entity.type
_entity.pdbx_description
1 polymer ?
#
loop_
_entity_poly.entity_id
_entity_poly.type
_entity_poly.pdbx_seq_one_letter_code
_entity_poly.pdbx_strand_id
1 'polypeptide(L)'
;MIEVSHINKSFESLKVLKNVSFTIEEGQVYGIIGHSGAGKSTMLRCINGLEGYDEGSLKVMGKEVSSMTERDIREFRKNVGMIFQNFNLLKRSNVYNNVALPLQLWGYDKEYIEKKVEELLKIVGLSHKIKSMPKELSGGEKQRVAIARALALEPKILLCDEATSALDPKTTKDILELLSKINKEMGITIVMVTHQMEVVKSICQRIVLVEDGEVKAEGNVDELFLRPGYSLRKFLGEEEILFQDGVNIKIYFPANKSENSFITNMARDLNVNFSIVWGKLERFRENILGSLVIRVDEQWKEVVTSYLEKNKFQWEVL
;
A
#
# COMPACT_ATOMS: atom_id res chain seq x y z
N MET A 1 -6.25 -14.49 4.50
CA MET A 1 -5.81 -14.78 3.11
C MET A 1 -4.34 -15.13 3.01
N ILE A 2 -3.43 -14.34 3.57
CA ILE A 2 -2.00 -14.60 3.63
C ILE A 2 -1.55 -14.50 5.08
N GLU A 3 -0.89 -15.54 5.58
CA GLU A 3 -0.37 -15.62 6.96
C GLU A 3 1.15 -15.81 6.88
N VAL A 4 1.89 -14.85 7.39
CA VAL A 4 3.36 -14.85 7.48
C VAL A 4 3.72 -14.98 8.95
N SER A 5 4.44 -16.04 9.31
CA SER A 5 4.78 -16.35 10.71
C SER A 5 6.27 -16.67 10.84
N HIS A 6 7.01 -15.80 11.53
CA HIS A 6 8.42 -15.97 11.87
C HIS A 6 9.35 -16.28 10.68
N ILE A 7 9.08 -15.68 9.51
CA ILE A 7 9.87 -15.92 8.30
C ILE A 7 11.27 -15.37 8.46
N ASN A 8 12.25 -16.24 8.22
CA ASN A 8 13.66 -15.92 8.08
C ASN A 8 14.13 -16.25 6.67
N LYS A 9 14.94 -15.38 6.08
CA LYS A 9 15.55 -15.59 4.76
C LYS A 9 16.92 -14.98 4.69
N SER A 10 17.87 -15.79 4.25
CA SER A 10 19.25 -15.36 3.97
C SER A 10 19.62 -15.64 2.53
N PHE A 11 20.51 -14.83 1.97
CA PHE A 11 21.24 -15.11 0.75
C PHE A 11 22.73 -15.16 1.13
N GLU A 12 23.32 -16.33 1.06
CA GLU A 12 24.66 -16.59 1.58
C GLU A 12 24.80 -16.14 3.05
N SER A 13 25.62 -15.12 3.34
CA SER A 13 25.80 -14.57 4.68
C SER A 13 24.87 -13.42 5.03
N LEU A 14 24.10 -12.89 4.06
CA LEU A 14 23.23 -11.73 4.26
C LEU A 14 21.83 -12.17 4.71
N LYS A 15 21.45 -11.88 5.96
CA LYS A 15 20.10 -12.05 6.45
C LYS A 15 19.21 -10.93 5.93
N VAL A 16 18.26 -11.26 5.04
CA VAL A 16 17.36 -10.30 4.36
C VAL A 16 16.00 -10.20 5.06
N LEU A 17 15.49 -11.31 5.59
CA LEU A 17 14.27 -11.33 6.41
C LEU A 17 14.62 -11.95 7.76
N LYS A 18 14.17 -11.32 8.85
CA LYS A 18 14.50 -11.69 10.22
C LYS A 18 13.23 -11.73 11.05
N ASN A 19 12.72 -12.92 11.31
CA ASN A 19 11.55 -13.16 12.16
C ASN A 19 10.31 -12.32 11.73
N VAL A 20 10.05 -12.24 10.42
CA VAL A 20 8.96 -11.44 9.87
C VAL A 20 7.62 -12.13 10.10
N SER A 21 6.66 -11.40 10.69
CA SER A 21 5.29 -11.91 10.93
C SER A 21 4.28 -10.81 10.65
N PHE A 22 3.24 -11.12 9.87
CA PHE A 22 2.06 -10.27 9.62
C PHE A 22 0.95 -11.08 8.94
N THR A 23 -0.26 -10.52 8.88
CA THR A 23 -1.41 -11.17 8.26
C THR A 23 -2.13 -10.23 7.29
N ILE A 24 -2.53 -10.76 6.13
CA ILE A 24 -3.31 -10.04 5.12
C ILE A 24 -4.66 -10.73 4.95
N GLU A 25 -5.73 -9.96 5.11
CA GLU A 25 -7.10 -10.46 4.97
C GLU A 25 -7.53 -10.50 3.50
N GLU A 26 -8.59 -11.26 3.21
CA GLU A 26 -9.18 -11.36 1.88
C GLU A 26 -9.81 -10.04 1.45
N GLY A 27 -9.64 -9.67 0.17
CA GLY A 27 -10.16 -8.42 -0.39
C GLY A 27 -9.44 -7.15 0.08
N GLN A 28 -8.42 -7.27 0.92
CA GLN A 28 -7.69 -6.13 1.47
C GLN A 28 -6.64 -5.58 0.49
N VAL A 29 -6.44 -4.26 0.50
CA VAL A 29 -5.25 -3.63 -0.10
C VAL A 29 -4.23 -3.39 1.01
N TYR A 30 -3.13 -4.15 0.96
CA TYR A 30 -2.10 -4.18 1.98
C TYR A 30 -0.76 -3.68 1.44
N GLY A 31 -0.11 -2.78 2.18
CA GLY A 31 1.19 -2.23 1.80
C GLY A 31 2.35 -2.85 2.60
N ILE A 32 3.39 -3.30 1.92
CA ILE A 32 4.68 -3.63 2.52
C ILE A 32 5.61 -2.45 2.21
N ILE A 33 5.92 -1.65 3.24
CA ILE A 33 6.70 -0.42 3.09
C ILE A 33 8.07 -0.52 3.76
N GLY A 34 8.98 0.36 3.38
CA GLY A 34 10.34 0.41 3.93
C GLY A 34 11.35 0.95 2.92
N HIS A 35 12.56 1.21 3.36
CA HIS A 35 13.65 1.70 2.49
C HIS A 35 14.08 0.65 1.44
N SER A 36 14.82 1.10 0.42
CA SER A 36 15.43 0.17 -0.54
C SER A 36 16.35 -0.82 0.19
N GLY A 37 16.29 -2.09 -0.21
CA GLY A 37 17.08 -3.15 0.44
C GLY A 37 16.47 -3.74 1.73
N ALA A 38 15.34 -3.25 2.23
CA ALA A 38 14.72 -3.74 3.47
C ALA A 38 14.13 -5.18 3.39
N GLY A 39 14.19 -5.86 2.25
CA GLY A 39 13.65 -7.21 2.08
C GLY A 39 12.24 -7.30 1.48
N LYS A 40 11.60 -6.17 1.15
CA LYS A 40 10.21 -6.12 0.67
C LYS A 40 9.92 -6.98 -0.56
N SER A 41 10.71 -6.81 -1.62
CA SER A 41 10.56 -7.62 -2.86
C SER A 41 10.89 -9.08 -2.63
N THR A 42 11.80 -9.40 -1.70
CA THR A 42 12.07 -10.78 -1.28
C THR A 42 10.84 -11.38 -0.61
N MET A 43 10.21 -10.67 0.33
CA MET A 43 8.96 -11.11 0.95
C MET A 43 7.85 -11.34 -0.08
N LEU A 44 7.69 -10.42 -1.04
CA LEU A 44 6.70 -10.56 -2.11
C LEU A 44 6.97 -11.81 -2.99
N ARG A 45 8.24 -12.10 -3.28
CA ARG A 45 8.64 -13.31 -4.03
C ARG A 45 8.43 -14.59 -3.23
N CYS A 46 8.61 -14.55 -1.91
CA CYS A 46 8.24 -15.68 -1.04
C CYS A 46 6.73 -15.94 -1.11
N ILE A 47 5.89 -14.88 -1.03
CA ILE A 47 4.42 -15.01 -1.14
C ILE A 47 4.00 -15.64 -2.47
N ASN A 48 4.70 -15.35 -3.58
CA ASN A 48 4.42 -15.94 -4.90
C ASN A 48 5.11 -17.31 -5.12
N GLY A 49 5.86 -17.81 -4.12
CA GLY A 49 6.66 -19.04 -4.26
C GLY A 49 7.78 -18.96 -5.31
N LEU A 50 8.20 -17.72 -5.71
CA LEU A 50 9.35 -17.50 -6.59
C LEU A 50 10.67 -17.61 -5.84
N GLU A 51 10.62 -17.38 -4.52
CA GLU A 51 11.76 -17.49 -3.62
C GLU A 51 11.36 -18.35 -2.41
N GLY A 52 12.26 -19.22 -1.97
CA GLY A 52 12.11 -19.99 -0.75
C GLY A 52 12.53 -19.18 0.49
N TYR A 53 12.12 -19.60 1.67
CA TYR A 53 12.57 -19.07 2.96
C TYR A 53 13.24 -20.16 3.79
N ASP A 54 14.03 -19.76 4.78
CA ASP A 54 14.89 -20.69 5.52
C ASP A 54 14.13 -21.28 6.73
N GLU A 55 13.32 -20.45 7.40
CA GLU A 55 12.56 -20.81 8.60
C GLU A 55 11.21 -20.08 8.65
N GLY A 56 10.29 -20.59 9.46
CA GLY A 56 8.97 -20.01 9.65
C GLY A 56 7.89 -20.73 8.85
N SER A 57 6.70 -20.11 8.75
CA SER A 57 5.55 -20.62 8.02
C SER A 57 4.93 -19.51 7.18
N LEU A 58 4.66 -19.78 5.90
CA LEU A 58 3.99 -18.89 4.98
C LEU A 58 2.81 -19.60 4.34
N LYS A 59 1.60 -19.27 4.83
CA LYS A 59 0.37 -19.80 4.25
C LYS A 59 -0.30 -18.77 3.36
N VAL A 60 -0.65 -19.18 2.15
CA VAL A 60 -1.40 -18.38 1.19
C VAL A 60 -2.64 -19.16 0.78
N MET A 61 -3.82 -18.57 0.97
CA MET A 61 -5.11 -19.25 0.76
C MET A 61 -5.19 -20.59 1.54
N GLY A 62 -4.65 -20.61 2.77
CA GLY A 62 -4.62 -21.78 3.65
C GLY A 62 -3.59 -22.85 3.30
N LYS A 63 -2.78 -22.66 2.24
CA LYS A 63 -1.75 -23.63 1.82
C LYS A 63 -0.36 -23.13 2.20
N GLU A 64 0.42 -24.00 2.84
CA GLU A 64 1.85 -23.73 3.18
C GLU A 64 2.70 -23.74 1.90
N VAL A 65 3.35 -22.60 1.62
CA VAL A 65 4.08 -22.43 0.34
C VAL A 65 5.29 -23.35 0.24
N SER A 66 6.05 -23.56 1.34
CA SER A 66 7.24 -24.41 1.34
C SER A 66 6.97 -25.90 1.10
N SER A 67 5.73 -26.34 1.35
CA SER A 67 5.33 -27.74 1.17
C SER A 67 4.79 -28.06 -0.22
N MET A 68 4.67 -27.06 -1.10
CA MET A 68 4.10 -27.23 -2.43
C MET A 68 5.09 -27.94 -3.37
N THR A 69 4.61 -28.94 -4.10
CA THR A 69 5.34 -29.52 -5.24
C THR A 69 5.40 -28.54 -6.41
N GLU A 70 6.24 -28.82 -7.43
CA GLU A 70 6.29 -28.00 -8.65
C GLU A 70 4.92 -27.89 -9.35
N ARG A 71 4.14 -28.95 -9.31
CA ARG A 71 2.79 -28.97 -9.87
C ARG A 71 1.86 -28.07 -9.05
N ASP A 72 1.93 -28.18 -7.72
CA ASP A 72 1.09 -27.36 -6.83
C ASP A 72 1.43 -25.87 -6.95
N ILE A 73 2.72 -25.52 -7.07
CA ILE A 73 3.19 -24.14 -7.30
C ILE A 73 2.65 -23.57 -8.61
N ARG A 74 2.56 -24.37 -9.67
CA ARG A 74 1.95 -23.92 -10.92
C ARG A 74 0.48 -23.57 -10.74
N GLU A 75 -0.30 -24.50 -10.17
CA GLU A 75 -1.74 -24.26 -9.89
C GLU A 75 -1.94 -23.11 -8.90
N PHE A 76 -1.07 -22.98 -7.91
CA PHE A 76 -1.08 -21.88 -6.97
C PHE A 76 -0.89 -20.53 -7.67
N ARG A 77 0.11 -20.41 -8.55
CA ARG A 77 0.40 -19.17 -9.30
C ARG A 77 -0.71 -18.77 -10.26
N LYS A 78 -1.62 -19.66 -10.65
CA LYS A 78 -2.84 -19.29 -11.36
C LYS A 78 -3.69 -18.30 -10.57
N ASN A 79 -3.71 -18.46 -9.25
CA ASN A 79 -4.49 -17.61 -8.34
C ASN A 79 -3.72 -16.37 -7.86
N VAL A 80 -2.46 -16.18 -8.28
CA VAL A 80 -1.59 -15.08 -7.83
C VAL A 80 -1.05 -14.33 -9.05
N GLY A 81 -1.68 -13.22 -9.39
CA GLY A 81 -1.18 -12.30 -10.42
C GLY A 81 0.00 -11.49 -9.88
N MET A 82 0.95 -11.16 -10.75
CA MET A 82 2.10 -10.33 -10.38
C MET A 82 2.34 -9.21 -11.38
N ILE A 83 2.50 -8.01 -10.87
CA ILE A 83 2.89 -6.81 -11.61
C ILE A 83 4.30 -6.43 -11.15
N PHE A 84 5.22 -6.35 -12.10
CA PHE A 84 6.64 -6.07 -11.87
C PHE A 84 6.95 -4.60 -12.10
N GLN A 85 7.96 -4.08 -11.44
CA GLN A 85 8.46 -2.71 -11.57
C GLN A 85 8.74 -2.29 -13.03
N ASN A 86 9.32 -3.17 -13.84
CA ASN A 86 9.71 -2.92 -15.23
C ASN A 86 8.68 -3.42 -16.27
N PHE A 87 7.40 -3.52 -15.90
CA PHE A 87 6.29 -4.02 -16.73
C PHE A 87 6.48 -5.46 -17.26
N ASN A 88 7.66 -5.88 -17.56
CA ASN A 88 8.06 -7.19 -18.12
C ASN A 88 7.21 -7.63 -19.32
N LEU A 89 6.87 -6.70 -20.21
CA LEU A 89 6.13 -6.99 -21.44
C LEU A 89 7.04 -7.69 -22.47
N LEU A 90 6.48 -8.63 -23.21
CA LEU A 90 7.13 -9.26 -24.34
C LEU A 90 7.29 -8.23 -25.46
N LYS A 91 8.53 -7.73 -25.65
CA LYS A 91 8.85 -6.61 -26.57
C LYS A 91 8.54 -6.92 -28.03
N ARG A 92 8.52 -8.22 -28.43
CA ARG A 92 8.26 -8.69 -29.79
C ARG A 92 6.81 -9.12 -30.02
N SER A 93 5.94 -8.92 -29.04
CA SER A 93 4.52 -9.26 -29.08
C SER A 93 3.68 -8.01 -28.88
N ASN A 94 2.56 -7.93 -29.58
CA ASN A 94 1.61 -6.81 -29.41
C ASN A 94 0.86 -6.92 -28.07
N VAL A 95 -0.01 -5.93 -27.81
CA VAL A 95 -0.82 -5.86 -26.58
C VAL A 95 -1.70 -7.10 -26.42
N TYR A 96 -2.41 -7.52 -27.49
CA TYR A 96 -3.22 -8.73 -27.47
C TYR A 96 -2.43 -9.95 -26.98
N ASN A 97 -1.30 -10.25 -27.63
CA ASN A 97 -0.49 -11.41 -27.29
C ASN A 97 0.14 -11.33 -25.89
N ASN A 98 0.48 -10.13 -25.41
CA ASN A 98 0.95 -9.94 -24.02
C ASN A 98 -0.14 -10.33 -23.00
N VAL A 99 -1.39 -9.93 -23.23
CA VAL A 99 -2.50 -10.23 -22.33
C VAL A 99 -2.98 -11.68 -22.48
N ALA A 100 -2.97 -12.22 -23.72
CA ALA A 100 -3.38 -13.59 -24.03
C ALA A 100 -2.41 -14.66 -23.49
N LEU A 101 -1.13 -14.30 -23.30
CA LEU A 101 -0.07 -15.27 -22.97
C LEU A 101 -0.40 -16.20 -21.80
N PRO A 102 -0.85 -15.74 -20.63
CA PRO A 102 -1.20 -16.64 -19.54
C PRO A 102 -2.29 -17.65 -19.92
N LEU A 103 -3.31 -17.21 -20.64
CA LEU A 103 -4.42 -18.06 -21.07
C LEU A 103 -3.95 -19.12 -22.08
N GLN A 104 -3.09 -18.74 -23.02
CA GLN A 104 -2.47 -19.65 -23.99
C GLN A 104 -1.62 -20.73 -23.30
N LEU A 105 -0.80 -20.34 -22.32
CA LEU A 105 0.03 -21.28 -21.56
C LEU A 105 -0.79 -22.29 -20.75
N TRP A 106 -2.03 -21.90 -20.35
CA TRP A 106 -2.95 -22.77 -19.64
C TRP A 106 -3.90 -23.54 -20.58
N GLY A 107 -3.73 -23.40 -21.90
CA GLY A 107 -4.45 -24.18 -22.90
C GLY A 107 -5.94 -23.85 -23.06
N TYR A 108 -6.33 -22.59 -22.74
CA TYR A 108 -7.68 -22.12 -23.02
C TYR A 108 -7.94 -22.08 -24.54
N ASP A 109 -9.18 -22.29 -24.94
CA ASP A 109 -9.56 -22.19 -26.35
C ASP A 109 -9.47 -20.76 -26.90
N LYS A 110 -9.37 -20.67 -28.23
CA LYS A 110 -9.14 -19.37 -28.89
C LYS A 110 -10.29 -18.39 -28.69
N GLU A 111 -11.52 -18.86 -28.72
CA GLU A 111 -12.71 -18.00 -28.60
C GLU A 111 -12.78 -17.39 -27.19
N TYR A 112 -12.54 -18.21 -26.16
CA TYR A 112 -12.44 -17.72 -24.79
C TYR A 112 -11.32 -16.68 -24.62
N ILE A 113 -10.13 -16.94 -25.19
CA ILE A 113 -9.00 -16.02 -25.13
C ILE A 113 -9.36 -14.67 -25.77
N GLU A 114 -9.93 -14.67 -26.96
CA GLU A 114 -10.33 -13.45 -27.68
C GLU A 114 -11.28 -12.61 -26.83
N LYS A 115 -12.37 -13.22 -26.35
CA LYS A 115 -13.35 -12.56 -25.49
C LYS A 115 -12.75 -12.01 -24.19
N LYS A 116 -11.92 -12.82 -23.53
CA LYS A 116 -11.29 -12.41 -22.26
C LYS A 116 -10.29 -11.29 -22.42
N VAL A 117 -9.49 -11.29 -23.46
CA VAL A 117 -8.54 -10.21 -23.78
C VAL A 117 -9.28 -8.90 -24.05
N GLU A 118 -10.39 -8.93 -24.82
CA GLU A 118 -11.21 -7.74 -25.10
C GLU A 118 -11.82 -7.18 -23.81
N GLU A 119 -12.37 -8.04 -22.94
CA GLU A 119 -12.89 -7.66 -21.63
C GLU A 119 -11.83 -6.96 -20.77
N LEU A 120 -10.64 -7.58 -20.63
CA LEU A 120 -9.56 -7.04 -19.83
C LEU A 120 -9.02 -5.72 -20.38
N LEU A 121 -8.89 -5.60 -21.69
CA LEU A 121 -8.46 -4.35 -22.34
C LEU A 121 -9.50 -3.24 -22.17
N LYS A 122 -10.78 -3.58 -22.09
CA LYS A 122 -11.84 -2.63 -21.75
C LYS A 122 -11.73 -2.15 -20.30
N ILE A 123 -11.49 -3.07 -19.36
CA ILE A 123 -11.28 -2.74 -17.92
C ILE A 123 -10.13 -1.74 -17.75
N VAL A 124 -9.01 -1.95 -18.43
CA VAL A 124 -7.85 -1.07 -18.33
C VAL A 124 -7.86 0.13 -19.30
N GLY A 125 -8.92 0.28 -20.12
CA GLY A 125 -9.10 1.41 -21.05
C GLY A 125 -8.20 1.39 -22.28
N LEU A 126 -7.75 0.21 -22.74
CA LEU A 126 -6.81 0.04 -23.85
C LEU A 126 -7.36 -0.72 -25.07
N SER A 127 -8.68 -0.84 -25.23
CA SER A 127 -9.28 -1.56 -26.38
C SER A 127 -8.78 -1.04 -27.73
N HIS A 128 -8.54 0.27 -27.86
CA HIS A 128 -8.03 0.91 -29.07
C HIS A 128 -6.55 0.60 -29.38
N LYS A 129 -5.81 0.02 -28.43
CA LYS A 129 -4.37 -0.31 -28.53
C LYS A 129 -4.09 -1.81 -28.71
N ILE A 130 -5.11 -2.63 -28.92
CA ILE A 130 -5.01 -4.11 -28.95
C ILE A 130 -3.93 -4.63 -29.91
N LYS A 131 -3.67 -3.96 -31.03
CA LYS A 131 -2.66 -4.33 -32.03
C LYS A 131 -1.32 -3.62 -31.85
N SER A 132 -1.22 -2.63 -30.94
CA SER A 132 -0.01 -1.85 -30.73
C SER A 132 1.12 -2.68 -30.13
N MET A 133 2.36 -2.34 -30.47
CA MET A 133 3.55 -2.95 -29.90
C MET A 133 3.97 -2.19 -28.62
N PRO A 134 4.66 -2.84 -27.65
CA PRO A 134 5.10 -2.19 -26.42
C PRO A 134 5.94 -0.92 -26.61
N LYS A 135 6.72 -0.81 -27.70
CA LYS A 135 7.51 0.38 -28.05
C LYS A 135 6.65 1.60 -28.39
N GLU A 136 5.39 1.39 -28.78
CA GLU A 136 4.43 2.42 -29.16
C GLU A 136 3.58 2.91 -28.00
N LEU A 137 3.78 2.34 -26.79
CA LEU A 137 3.03 2.62 -25.58
C LEU A 137 3.80 3.55 -24.65
N SER A 138 3.07 4.48 -24.02
CA SER A 138 3.57 5.25 -22.88
C SER A 138 3.84 4.34 -21.67
N GLY A 139 4.51 4.84 -20.63
CA GLY A 139 4.75 4.11 -19.39
C GLY A 139 3.45 3.64 -18.72
N GLY A 140 2.47 4.54 -18.62
CA GLY A 140 1.16 4.22 -18.05
C GLY A 140 0.36 3.20 -18.87
N GLU A 141 0.42 3.27 -20.21
CA GLU A 141 -0.20 2.26 -21.08
C GLU A 141 0.47 0.89 -20.93
N LYS A 142 1.82 0.84 -20.83
CA LYS A 142 2.54 -0.41 -20.53
C LYS A 142 2.12 -1.01 -19.20
N GLN A 143 1.94 -0.17 -18.18
CA GLN A 143 1.48 -0.62 -16.86
C GLN A 143 0.05 -1.17 -16.93
N ARG A 144 -0.85 -0.52 -17.65
CA ARG A 144 -2.22 -1.01 -17.88
C ARG A 144 -2.23 -2.37 -18.60
N VAL A 145 -1.35 -2.59 -19.58
CA VAL A 145 -1.18 -3.91 -20.22
C VAL A 145 -0.67 -4.95 -19.24
N ALA A 146 0.31 -4.58 -18.38
CA ALA A 146 0.82 -5.49 -17.36
C ALA A 146 -0.26 -5.87 -16.33
N ILE A 147 -1.13 -4.92 -15.93
CA ILE A 147 -2.29 -5.18 -15.08
C ILE A 147 -3.27 -6.14 -15.79
N ALA A 148 -3.65 -5.87 -17.03
CA ALA A 148 -4.55 -6.73 -17.80
C ALA A 148 -4.00 -8.17 -17.91
N ARG A 149 -2.71 -8.32 -18.19
CA ARG A 149 -2.03 -9.63 -18.23
C ARG A 149 -2.06 -10.34 -16.88
N ALA A 150 -1.82 -9.62 -15.78
CA ALA A 150 -1.85 -10.18 -14.43
C ALA A 150 -3.25 -10.66 -14.03
N LEU A 151 -4.31 -10.04 -14.57
CA LEU A 151 -5.71 -10.39 -14.33
C LEU A 151 -6.22 -11.53 -15.24
N ALA A 152 -5.46 -11.94 -16.25
CA ALA A 152 -5.94 -12.86 -17.31
C ALA A 152 -6.48 -14.19 -16.77
N LEU A 153 -5.88 -14.73 -15.72
CA LEU A 153 -6.27 -15.98 -15.06
C LEU A 153 -7.24 -15.77 -13.88
N GLU A 154 -7.84 -14.59 -13.74
CA GLU A 154 -8.77 -14.25 -12.65
C GLU A 154 -8.18 -14.54 -11.26
N PRO A 155 -7.01 -13.97 -10.92
CA PRO A 155 -6.34 -14.29 -9.68
C PRO A 155 -7.12 -13.78 -8.46
N LYS A 156 -6.97 -14.47 -7.33
CA LYS A 156 -7.51 -14.02 -6.03
C LYS A 156 -6.60 -13.00 -5.35
N ILE A 157 -5.31 -13.01 -5.68
CA ILE A 157 -4.28 -12.14 -5.13
C ILE A 157 -3.54 -11.45 -6.27
N LEU A 158 -3.33 -10.14 -6.14
CA LEU A 158 -2.51 -9.35 -7.05
C LEU A 158 -1.31 -8.77 -6.29
N LEU A 159 -0.12 -9.20 -6.63
CA LEU A 159 1.14 -8.72 -6.06
C LEU A 159 1.70 -7.60 -6.94
N CYS A 160 2.03 -6.47 -6.34
CA CYS A 160 2.54 -5.28 -7.03
C CYS A 160 3.94 -4.94 -6.48
N ASP A 161 4.99 -5.27 -7.23
CA ASP A 161 6.37 -4.94 -6.87
C ASP A 161 6.74 -3.59 -7.48
N GLU A 162 6.67 -2.51 -6.67
CA GLU A 162 6.95 -1.12 -7.08
C GLU A 162 6.25 -0.70 -8.39
N ALA A 163 5.00 -1.10 -8.55
CA ALA A 163 4.23 -1.00 -9.79
C ALA A 163 4.05 0.43 -10.35
N THR A 164 4.39 1.46 -9.59
CA THR A 164 4.24 2.87 -9.98
C THR A 164 5.54 3.67 -9.94
N SER A 165 6.66 3.06 -9.54
CA SER A 165 7.92 3.79 -9.31
C SER A 165 8.53 4.43 -10.57
N ALA A 166 8.20 3.91 -11.75
CA ALA A 166 8.68 4.42 -13.04
C ALA A 166 7.69 5.37 -13.76
N LEU A 167 6.62 5.81 -13.06
CA LEU A 167 5.55 6.62 -13.63
C LEU A 167 5.57 8.04 -13.05
N ASP A 168 5.09 9.00 -13.84
CA ASP A 168 4.85 10.36 -13.36
C ASP A 168 3.68 10.41 -12.35
N PRO A 169 3.56 11.45 -11.52
CA PRO A 169 2.54 11.52 -10.45
C PRO A 169 1.10 11.40 -10.95
N LYS A 170 0.77 11.99 -12.09
CA LYS A 170 -0.59 11.93 -12.66
C LYS A 170 -0.92 10.50 -13.10
N THR A 171 -0.02 9.89 -13.85
CA THR A 171 -0.18 8.50 -14.31
C THR A 171 -0.22 7.53 -13.12
N THR A 172 0.59 7.77 -12.08
CA THR A 172 0.54 7.00 -10.82
C THR A 172 -0.85 7.03 -10.23
N LYS A 173 -1.45 8.21 -10.09
CA LYS A 173 -2.81 8.37 -9.57
C LYS A 173 -3.83 7.57 -10.38
N ASP A 174 -3.79 7.68 -11.71
CA ASP A 174 -4.69 6.96 -12.61
C ASP A 174 -4.57 5.43 -12.48
N ILE A 175 -3.36 4.92 -12.26
CA ILE A 175 -3.09 3.49 -12.01
C ILE A 175 -3.61 3.05 -10.65
N LEU A 176 -3.44 3.86 -9.60
CA LEU A 176 -3.95 3.55 -8.26
C LEU A 176 -5.48 3.56 -8.22
N GLU A 177 -6.13 4.50 -8.91
CA GLU A 177 -7.58 4.52 -9.07
C GLU A 177 -8.08 3.26 -9.81
N LEU A 178 -7.39 2.83 -10.87
CA LEU A 178 -7.69 1.58 -11.58
C LEU A 178 -7.55 0.35 -10.66
N LEU A 179 -6.46 0.25 -9.89
CA LEU A 179 -6.25 -0.86 -8.94
C LEU A 179 -7.29 -0.86 -7.82
N SER A 180 -7.67 0.31 -7.30
CA SER A 180 -8.72 0.45 -6.31
C SER A 180 -10.08 -0.02 -6.86
N LYS A 181 -10.40 0.35 -8.11
CA LYS A 181 -11.61 -0.11 -8.80
C LYS A 181 -11.61 -1.63 -8.96
N ILE A 182 -10.50 -2.21 -9.43
CA ILE A 182 -10.34 -3.67 -9.59
C ILE A 182 -10.53 -4.38 -8.24
N ASN A 183 -9.92 -3.87 -7.17
CA ASN A 183 -10.09 -4.44 -5.83
C ASN A 183 -11.56 -4.43 -5.40
N LYS A 184 -12.26 -3.27 -5.53
CA LYS A 184 -13.66 -3.11 -5.12
C LYS A 184 -14.63 -3.96 -5.96
N GLU A 185 -14.45 -4.01 -7.28
CA GLU A 185 -15.38 -4.68 -8.20
C GLU A 185 -15.16 -6.20 -8.27
N MET A 186 -13.91 -6.66 -8.16
CA MET A 186 -13.55 -8.07 -8.31
C MET A 186 -13.24 -8.76 -6.97
N GLY A 187 -13.18 -8.04 -5.85
CA GLY A 187 -12.86 -8.60 -4.53
C GLY A 187 -11.42 -9.12 -4.40
N ILE A 188 -10.51 -8.73 -5.30
CA ILE A 188 -9.12 -9.23 -5.33
C ILE A 188 -8.33 -8.63 -4.17
N THR A 189 -7.58 -9.46 -3.44
CA THR A 189 -6.59 -9.00 -2.46
C THR A 189 -5.39 -8.40 -3.17
N ILE A 190 -4.98 -7.17 -2.82
CA ILE A 190 -3.82 -6.52 -3.43
C ILE A 190 -2.71 -6.35 -2.39
N VAL A 191 -1.52 -6.83 -2.70
CA VAL A 191 -0.32 -6.62 -1.88
C VAL A 191 0.65 -5.73 -2.64
N MET A 192 0.94 -4.56 -2.09
CA MET A 192 1.79 -3.55 -2.74
C MET A 192 3.11 -3.39 -2.00
N VAL A 193 4.22 -3.56 -2.70
CA VAL A 193 5.53 -3.12 -2.23
C VAL A 193 5.78 -1.71 -2.73
N THR A 194 6.08 -0.78 -1.83
CA THR A 194 6.39 0.60 -2.19
C THR A 194 7.20 1.30 -1.09
N HIS A 195 7.94 2.33 -1.49
CA HIS A 195 8.54 3.33 -0.59
C HIS A 195 7.87 4.70 -0.73
N GLN A 196 6.85 4.83 -1.59
CA GLN A 196 6.14 6.08 -1.88
C GLN A 196 4.91 6.22 -0.96
N MET A 197 4.94 7.16 -0.04
CA MET A 197 3.85 7.36 0.93
C MET A 197 2.54 7.80 0.28
N GLU A 198 2.61 8.51 -0.84
CA GLU A 198 1.42 8.89 -1.61
C GLU A 198 0.64 7.67 -2.11
N VAL A 199 1.36 6.62 -2.56
CA VAL A 199 0.75 5.34 -2.95
C VAL A 199 0.04 4.71 -1.76
N VAL A 200 0.72 4.63 -0.60
CA VAL A 200 0.16 4.06 0.63
C VAL A 200 -1.13 4.77 1.03
N LYS A 201 -1.09 6.10 1.13
CA LYS A 201 -2.25 6.93 1.52
C LYS A 201 -3.41 6.82 0.55
N SER A 202 -3.12 6.65 -0.75
CA SER A 202 -4.14 6.64 -1.79
C SER A 202 -4.95 5.34 -1.84
N ILE A 203 -4.36 4.18 -1.54
CA ILE A 203 -5.02 2.90 -1.78
C ILE A 203 -4.93 1.90 -0.61
N CYS A 204 -3.84 1.88 0.18
CA CYS A 204 -3.65 0.88 1.22
C CYS A 204 -4.60 1.08 2.41
N GLN A 205 -5.16 -0.02 2.91
CA GLN A 205 -5.98 -0.05 4.13
C GLN A 205 -5.13 -0.37 5.36
N ARG A 206 -4.20 -1.31 5.22
CA ARG A 206 -3.22 -1.67 6.25
C ARG A 206 -1.83 -1.70 5.64
N ILE A 207 -0.84 -1.55 6.50
CA ILE A 207 0.58 -1.62 6.13
C ILE A 207 1.38 -2.39 7.14
N VAL A 208 2.53 -2.90 6.67
CA VAL A 208 3.66 -3.31 7.50
C VAL A 208 4.88 -2.51 7.09
N LEU A 209 5.57 -1.89 8.06
CA LEU A 209 6.86 -1.25 7.87
C LEU A 209 7.97 -2.27 8.15
N VAL A 210 8.77 -2.53 7.13
CA VAL A 210 9.94 -3.41 7.22
C VAL A 210 11.22 -2.57 7.12
N GLU A 211 12.07 -2.67 8.12
CA GLU A 211 13.41 -2.04 8.15
C GLU A 211 14.44 -3.10 8.57
N ASP A 212 15.57 -3.14 7.89
CA ASP A 212 16.66 -4.09 8.15
C ASP A 212 16.22 -5.57 8.23
N GLY A 213 15.18 -5.92 7.46
CA GLY A 213 14.61 -7.26 7.42
C GLY A 213 13.62 -7.58 8.55
N GLU A 214 13.28 -6.64 9.41
CA GLU A 214 12.38 -6.81 10.55
C GLU A 214 11.11 -5.98 10.42
N VAL A 215 10.01 -6.46 11.01
CA VAL A 215 8.78 -5.68 11.15
C VAL A 215 8.95 -4.64 12.26
N LYS A 216 8.81 -3.37 11.94
CA LYS A 216 8.91 -2.26 12.90
C LYS A 216 7.56 -1.65 13.28
N ALA A 217 6.57 -1.73 12.39
CA ALA A 217 5.21 -1.31 12.65
C ALA A 217 4.23 -2.07 11.74
N GLU A 218 3.04 -2.36 12.22
CA GLU A 218 1.94 -2.93 11.45
C GLU A 218 0.61 -2.36 11.95
N GLY A 219 -0.32 -2.09 11.04
CA GLY A 219 -1.66 -1.62 11.42
C GLY A 219 -2.42 -0.94 10.30
N ASN A 220 -3.58 -0.38 10.67
CA ASN A 220 -4.39 0.44 9.78
C ASN A 220 -3.64 1.72 9.39
N VAL A 221 -3.70 2.07 8.10
CA VAL A 221 -3.02 3.26 7.57
C VAL A 221 -3.48 4.52 8.31
N ASP A 222 -4.79 4.67 8.49
CA ASP A 222 -5.39 5.85 9.13
C ASP A 222 -4.89 6.04 10.58
N GLU A 223 -4.80 4.95 11.34
CA GLU A 223 -4.33 4.97 12.74
C GLU A 223 -2.83 5.22 12.84
N LEU A 224 -2.04 4.49 12.02
CA LEU A 224 -0.59 4.60 12.03
C LEU A 224 -0.10 5.98 11.60
N PHE A 225 -0.74 6.60 10.61
CA PHE A 225 -0.36 7.93 10.14
C PHE A 225 -0.92 9.06 11.01
N LEU A 226 -2.05 8.84 11.68
CA LEU A 226 -2.56 9.81 12.64
C LEU A 226 -1.66 9.87 13.88
N ARG A 227 -1.17 8.70 14.35
CA ARG A 227 -0.29 8.58 15.51
C ARG A 227 0.91 7.71 15.19
N PRO A 228 1.86 8.22 14.41
CA PRO A 228 3.03 7.44 14.04
C PRO A 228 3.90 7.13 15.24
N GLY A 229 4.19 5.85 15.46
CA GLY A 229 5.21 5.42 16.42
C GLY A 229 6.62 5.85 15.95
N TYR A 230 7.61 5.70 16.82
CA TYR A 230 8.99 6.16 16.58
C TYR A 230 9.55 5.72 15.21
N SER A 231 9.45 4.43 14.88
CA SER A 231 9.98 3.89 13.62
C SER A 231 9.29 4.52 12.40
N LEU A 232 7.95 4.68 12.44
CA LEU A 232 7.22 5.28 11.33
C LEU A 232 7.51 6.78 11.21
N ARG A 233 7.63 7.53 12.31
CA ARG A 233 8.05 8.96 12.30
C ARG A 233 9.41 9.11 11.63
N LYS A 234 10.39 8.30 12.05
CA LYS A 234 11.73 8.29 11.46
C LYS A 234 11.70 7.97 9.97
N PHE A 235 10.90 6.97 9.57
CA PHE A 235 10.73 6.59 8.16
C PHE A 235 10.08 7.71 7.32
N LEU A 236 9.13 8.47 7.93
CA LEU A 236 8.47 9.61 7.28
C LEU A 236 9.34 10.87 7.24
N GLY A 237 10.48 10.89 7.96
CA GLY A 237 11.31 12.09 8.10
C GLY A 237 10.57 13.19 8.86
N GLU A 238 9.64 12.87 9.74
CA GLU A 238 8.90 13.85 10.53
C GLU A 238 9.75 14.28 11.74
N GLU A 239 10.23 15.51 11.69
CA GLU A 239 10.85 16.19 12.84
C GLU A 239 9.81 17.08 13.53
N GLU A 240 9.67 16.94 14.84
CA GLU A 240 8.81 17.81 15.63
C GLU A 240 9.57 19.09 15.97
N ILE A 241 9.14 20.21 15.42
CA ILE A 241 9.65 21.53 15.80
C ILE A 241 8.87 21.93 17.06
N LEU A 242 9.56 21.95 18.21
CA LEU A 242 8.99 22.37 19.49
C LEU A 242 9.58 23.71 19.90
N PHE A 243 8.74 24.62 20.36
CA PHE A 243 9.19 25.84 21.00
C PHE A 243 9.45 25.60 22.49
N GLN A 244 10.52 26.22 23.02
CA GLN A 244 10.94 25.99 24.40
C GLN A 244 10.07 26.74 25.43
N ASP A 245 9.37 27.80 25.01
CA ASP A 245 8.51 28.60 25.90
C ASP A 245 7.06 28.17 25.78
N GLY A 246 6.35 27.92 26.91
CA GLY A 246 4.97 27.51 26.99
C GLY A 246 4.77 26.00 26.78
N VAL A 247 3.51 25.58 26.62
CA VAL A 247 3.11 24.18 26.47
C VAL A 247 2.70 23.90 25.02
N ASN A 248 3.34 22.91 24.42
CA ASN A 248 2.98 22.42 23.09
C ASN A 248 1.95 21.28 23.24
N ILE A 249 0.78 21.46 22.65
CA ILE A 249 -0.31 20.49 22.68
C ILE A 249 -0.59 20.03 21.25
N LYS A 250 -0.41 18.75 20.99
CA LYS A 250 -0.74 18.12 19.71
C LYS A 250 -2.17 17.59 19.75
N ILE A 251 -2.97 18.01 18.80
CA ILE A 251 -4.38 17.66 18.66
C ILE A 251 -4.56 16.80 17.43
N TYR A 252 -5.25 15.68 17.55
CA TYR A 252 -5.49 14.74 16.46
C TYR A 252 -6.89 14.91 15.86
N PHE A 253 -6.95 14.99 14.54
CA PHE A 253 -8.17 15.13 13.77
C PHE A 253 -8.45 13.85 12.98
N PRO A 254 -9.24 12.90 13.52
CA PRO A 254 -9.70 11.74 12.78
C PRO A 254 -10.71 12.15 11.70
N ALA A 255 -10.98 11.27 10.74
CA ALA A 255 -11.80 11.54 9.55
C ALA A 255 -13.15 12.22 9.84
N ASN A 256 -13.82 11.83 10.91
CA ASN A 256 -15.13 12.36 11.29
C ASN A 256 -15.09 13.73 11.99
N LYS A 257 -13.90 14.30 12.20
CA LYS A 257 -13.69 15.58 12.91
C LYS A 257 -12.83 16.58 12.14
N SER A 258 -12.33 16.24 10.96
CA SER A 258 -11.38 17.07 10.21
C SER A 258 -12.01 18.31 9.56
N GLU A 259 -13.32 18.33 9.34
CA GLU A 259 -14.04 19.41 8.64
C GLU A 259 -14.64 20.48 9.57
N ASN A 260 -14.44 20.38 10.89
CA ASN A 260 -15.06 21.27 11.87
C ASN A 260 -14.21 22.51 12.15
N SER A 261 -14.89 23.67 12.39
CA SER A 261 -14.26 24.92 12.87
C SER A 261 -13.79 24.80 14.32
N PHE A 262 -13.40 23.62 14.78
CA PHE A 262 -13.11 23.31 16.18
C PHE A 262 -12.07 24.25 16.80
N ILE A 263 -10.96 24.48 16.11
CA ILE A 263 -9.85 25.30 16.60
C ILE A 263 -10.29 26.75 16.83
N THR A 264 -11.05 27.31 15.90
CA THR A 264 -11.56 28.68 16.01
C THR A 264 -12.67 28.80 17.07
N ASN A 265 -13.48 27.76 17.22
CA ASN A 265 -14.50 27.72 18.28
C ASN A 265 -13.82 27.60 19.65
N MET A 266 -12.83 26.74 19.83
CA MET A 266 -12.04 26.60 21.04
C MET A 266 -11.44 27.96 21.47
N ALA A 267 -10.82 28.68 20.54
CA ALA A 267 -10.23 29.99 20.82
C ALA A 267 -11.27 31.00 21.32
N ARG A 268 -12.46 31.00 20.70
CA ARG A 268 -13.56 31.91 21.11
C ARG A 268 -14.18 31.52 22.44
N ASP A 269 -14.52 30.24 22.61
CA ASP A 269 -15.21 29.74 23.80
C ASP A 269 -14.38 29.92 25.07
N LEU A 270 -13.04 29.71 24.93
CA LEU A 270 -12.10 29.84 26.04
C LEU A 270 -11.55 31.26 26.18
N ASN A 271 -11.75 32.13 25.18
CA ASN A 271 -11.14 33.45 25.09
C ASN A 271 -9.59 33.38 25.26
N VAL A 272 -8.96 32.41 24.65
CA VAL A 272 -7.53 32.11 24.75
C VAL A 272 -6.84 32.31 23.40
N ASN A 273 -5.72 33.02 23.44
CA ASN A 273 -4.81 33.09 22.30
C ASN A 273 -3.81 31.96 22.34
N PHE A 274 -3.57 31.34 21.20
CA PHE A 274 -2.52 30.34 21.03
C PHE A 274 -1.84 30.50 19.67
N SER A 275 -0.61 30.04 19.59
CA SER A 275 0.14 29.97 18.34
C SER A 275 0.00 28.60 17.70
N ILE A 276 -0.22 28.55 16.38
CA ILE A 276 -0.08 27.31 15.61
C ILE A 276 1.41 27.10 15.34
N VAL A 277 1.96 26.03 15.87
CA VAL A 277 3.38 25.66 15.75
C VAL A 277 3.61 24.82 14.50
N TRP A 278 2.72 23.86 14.30
CA TRP A 278 2.77 22.94 13.19
C TRP A 278 1.37 22.37 12.92
N GLY A 279 1.13 21.99 11.66
CA GLY A 279 -0.13 21.36 11.32
C GLY A 279 -0.08 20.67 9.97
N LYS A 280 -0.78 19.56 9.87
CA LYS A 280 -0.84 18.74 8.66
C LYS A 280 -2.22 18.10 8.54
N LEU A 281 -2.91 18.37 7.43
CA LEU A 281 -4.12 17.66 7.01
C LEU A 281 -3.82 16.96 5.69
N GLU A 282 -4.05 15.67 5.65
CA GLU A 282 -3.75 14.86 4.47
C GLU A 282 -4.94 13.97 4.10
N ARG A 283 -5.02 13.66 2.81
CA ARG A 283 -6.05 12.78 2.28
C ARG A 283 -5.55 11.34 2.29
N PHE A 284 -6.36 10.46 2.88
CA PHE A 284 -6.16 9.02 2.93
C PHE A 284 -7.37 8.34 2.28
N ARG A 285 -7.23 7.83 1.05
CA ARG A 285 -8.37 7.29 0.29
C ARG A 285 -9.51 8.32 0.20
N GLU A 286 -10.61 8.07 0.89
CA GLU A 286 -11.79 8.97 0.96
C GLU A 286 -11.80 9.85 2.23
N ASN A 287 -10.89 9.60 3.18
CA ASN A 287 -10.80 10.27 4.46
C ASN A 287 -9.80 11.43 4.45
N ILE A 288 -10.07 12.46 5.27
CA ILE A 288 -9.09 13.51 5.59
C ILE A 288 -8.72 13.34 7.06
N LEU A 289 -7.44 13.19 7.34
CA LEU A 289 -6.89 13.02 8.67
C LEU A 289 -5.76 14.02 8.89
N GLY A 290 -5.48 14.33 10.15
CA GLY A 290 -4.33 15.14 10.45
C GLY A 290 -4.11 15.43 11.91
N SER A 291 -3.11 16.26 12.16
CA SER A 291 -2.82 16.76 13.51
C SER A 291 -2.37 18.21 13.44
N LEU A 292 -2.57 18.90 14.55
CA LEU A 292 -2.18 20.29 14.75
C LEU A 292 -1.44 20.40 16.06
N VAL A 293 -0.30 21.08 16.08
CA VAL A 293 0.38 21.44 17.32
C VAL A 293 0.14 22.91 17.59
N ILE A 294 -0.49 23.20 18.73
CA ILE A 294 -0.67 24.54 19.25
C ILE A 294 0.25 24.76 20.44
N ARG A 295 0.70 26.01 20.63
CA ARG A 295 1.41 26.45 21.82
C ARG A 295 0.52 27.39 22.63
N VAL A 296 0.40 27.10 23.92
CA VAL A 296 -0.33 27.92 24.90
C VAL A 296 0.58 28.28 26.07
N ASP A 297 0.28 29.36 26.78
CA ASP A 297 0.96 29.66 28.05
C ASP A 297 0.57 28.62 29.10
N GLU A 298 1.47 28.31 30.05
CA GLU A 298 1.32 27.28 31.07
C GLU A 298 0.00 27.39 31.83
N GLN A 299 -0.45 28.62 32.14
CA GLN A 299 -1.71 28.90 32.85
C GLN A 299 -2.96 28.38 32.09
N TRP A 300 -2.90 28.23 30.77
CA TRP A 300 -4.04 27.79 29.94
C TRP A 300 -4.06 26.29 29.64
N LYS A 301 -3.02 25.57 30.05
CA LYS A 301 -2.87 24.13 29.76
C LYS A 301 -4.11 23.33 30.20
N GLU A 302 -4.49 23.44 31.49
CA GLU A 302 -5.62 22.66 32.04
C GLU A 302 -6.94 23.02 31.38
N VAL A 303 -7.16 24.30 31.09
CA VAL A 303 -8.39 24.78 30.46
C VAL A 303 -8.53 24.24 29.05
N VAL A 304 -7.45 24.30 28.27
CA VAL A 304 -7.43 23.82 26.89
C VAL A 304 -7.57 22.29 26.84
N THR A 305 -6.84 21.55 27.68
CA THR A 305 -6.91 20.07 27.70
C THR A 305 -8.29 19.58 28.15
N SER A 306 -8.91 20.22 29.16
CA SER A 306 -10.26 19.91 29.59
C SER A 306 -11.31 20.18 28.48
N TYR A 307 -11.12 21.24 27.70
CA TYR A 307 -11.99 21.51 26.53
C TYR A 307 -11.84 20.43 25.44
N LEU A 308 -10.61 19.98 25.16
CA LEU A 308 -10.34 18.90 24.23
C LEU A 308 -10.99 17.58 24.66
N GLU A 309 -10.88 17.22 25.95
CA GLU A 309 -11.52 16.03 26.53
C GLU A 309 -13.05 16.09 26.45
N LYS A 310 -13.64 17.22 26.86
CA LYS A 310 -15.10 17.45 26.78
C LYS A 310 -15.63 17.24 25.35
N ASN A 311 -14.86 17.66 24.35
CA ASN A 311 -15.22 17.53 22.93
C ASN A 311 -14.70 16.20 22.31
N LYS A 312 -14.17 15.27 23.14
CA LYS A 312 -13.68 13.95 22.72
C LYS A 312 -12.61 14.02 21.63
N PHE A 313 -11.77 15.06 21.63
CA PHE A 313 -10.56 15.08 20.82
C PHE A 313 -9.44 14.30 21.51
N GLN A 314 -8.66 13.62 20.71
CA GLN A 314 -7.42 13.00 21.18
C GLN A 314 -6.31 14.05 21.12
N TRP A 315 -5.49 14.08 22.14
CA TRP A 315 -4.38 15.04 22.27
C TRP A 315 -3.21 14.45 23.07
N GLU A 316 -2.07 15.08 22.96
CA GLU A 316 -0.89 14.83 23.81
C GLU A 316 -0.12 16.13 24.07
N VAL A 317 0.56 16.22 25.19
CA VAL A 317 1.53 17.28 25.49
C VAL A 317 2.88 16.79 25.00
N LEU A 318 3.58 17.65 24.23
CA LEU A 318 4.88 17.35 23.64
C LEU A 318 6.03 17.91 24.50
#